data_cec0e26a7f1d07e773c70c6c9a154ed7
#
_entry.id   cec0e26a7f1d07e773c70c6c9a154ed7
#
_cell.length_a   1.000
_cell.length_b   1.000
_cell.length_c   1.000
_cell.angle_alpha   90.00
_cell.angle_beta   90.00
_cell.angle_gamma   90.00
#
_symmetry.space_group_name_H-M   'P 1'
#
loop_
_entity.id
_entity.type
_entity.pdbx_description
1 polymer ?
#
loop_
_entity_poly.entity_id
_entity_poly.type
_entity_poly.pdbx_seq_one_letter_code
_entity_poly.pdbx_strand_id
1 'polypeptide(L)'
;MENKDIGLLKYCFSTAGQKKQKEAAVYLHKSAECLRKAGAISVTEEDGKGCVIFQIKSGKNWENRDCIRYNISILSGARQISLKQERLWNEKVIASRLMCWYAGKRNEILPKGIRYYKEPVSMECRISLRGDWETELIHKIGEMNRIIMEDYEIFDALSKGEIPETVEQQVRQEYKEYEREMNHGINIRENDTGFQ
;
A
#
# COMPACT_ATOMS: atom_id res chain seq x y z
N MET A 1 40.59 17.03 -12.51
CA MET A 1 40.32 15.62 -12.10
C MET A 1 40.75 14.72 -13.24
N GLU A 2 41.78 13.90 -13.02
CA GLU A 2 42.30 13.02 -14.06
C GLU A 2 41.36 11.87 -14.38
N ASN A 3 41.38 11.41 -15.64
CA ASN A 3 40.51 10.31 -16.14
C ASN A 3 40.61 9.00 -15.32
N LYS A 4 41.69 8.79 -14.56
CA LYS A 4 41.90 7.63 -13.67
C LYS A 4 40.94 7.64 -12.47
N ASP A 5 40.62 8.81 -11.91
CA ASP A 5 39.73 8.93 -10.74
C ASP A 5 38.30 8.60 -11.09
N ILE A 6 37.83 8.91 -12.32
CA ILE A 6 36.50 8.59 -12.82
C ILE A 6 36.35 7.06 -13.00
N GLY A 7 37.40 6.38 -13.47
CA GLY A 7 37.39 4.91 -13.62
C GLY A 7 37.30 4.19 -12.28
N LEU A 8 38.04 4.65 -11.26
CA LEU A 8 37.99 4.08 -9.91
C LEU A 8 36.65 4.29 -9.24
N LEU A 9 36.06 5.48 -9.35
CA LEU A 9 34.72 5.77 -8.83
C LEU A 9 33.65 4.88 -9.49
N LYS A 10 33.66 4.73 -10.82
CA LYS A 10 32.73 3.82 -11.54
C LYS A 10 32.88 2.38 -11.06
N TYR A 11 34.11 1.90 -10.84
CA TYR A 11 34.35 0.56 -10.32
C TYR A 11 33.79 0.40 -8.90
N CYS A 12 34.10 1.33 -8.00
CA CYS A 12 33.59 1.30 -6.62
C CYS A 12 32.06 1.33 -6.57
N PHE A 13 31.39 2.17 -7.39
CA PHE A 13 29.94 2.23 -7.47
C PHE A 13 29.33 0.94 -8.04
N SER A 14 29.94 0.35 -9.10
CA SER A 14 29.45 -0.90 -9.68
C SER A 14 29.59 -2.08 -8.70
N THR A 15 30.71 -2.16 -7.98
CA THR A 15 30.95 -3.21 -6.98
C THR A 15 30.01 -3.10 -5.79
N ALA A 16 29.77 -1.87 -5.30
CA ALA A 16 28.81 -1.62 -4.23
C ALA A 16 27.37 -1.93 -4.68
N GLY A 17 27.02 -1.60 -5.92
CA GLY A 17 25.72 -1.94 -6.52
C GLY A 17 25.50 -3.44 -6.61
N GLN A 18 26.49 -4.19 -7.12
CA GLN A 18 26.43 -5.66 -7.21
C GLN A 18 26.30 -6.33 -5.84
N LYS A 19 27.04 -5.83 -4.82
CA LYS A 19 26.92 -6.34 -3.45
C LYS A 19 25.50 -6.16 -2.90
N LYS A 20 24.93 -4.96 -3.08
CA LYS A 20 23.54 -4.67 -2.66
C LYS A 20 22.52 -5.54 -3.39
N GLN A 21 22.71 -5.80 -4.69
CA GLN A 21 21.83 -6.70 -5.45
C GLN A 21 21.91 -8.14 -4.94
N LYS A 22 23.11 -8.64 -4.64
CA LYS A 22 23.30 -9.99 -4.05
C LYS A 22 22.64 -10.11 -2.68
N GLU A 23 22.78 -9.09 -1.82
CA GLU A 23 22.11 -9.07 -0.51
C GLU A 23 20.58 -9.07 -0.68
N ALA A 24 20.04 -8.26 -1.59
CA ALA A 24 18.62 -8.22 -1.88
C ALA A 24 18.10 -9.57 -2.39
N ALA A 25 18.83 -10.23 -3.28
CA ALA A 25 18.47 -11.55 -3.81
C ALA A 25 18.35 -12.61 -2.69
N VAL A 26 19.25 -12.59 -1.70
CA VAL A 26 19.18 -13.50 -0.54
C VAL A 26 17.89 -13.29 0.26
N TYR A 27 17.52 -12.04 0.52
CA TYR A 27 16.28 -11.74 1.24
C TYR A 27 15.02 -12.08 0.44
N LEU A 28 15.04 -11.86 -0.89
CA LEU A 28 13.93 -12.26 -1.77
C LEU A 28 13.75 -13.78 -1.76
N HIS A 29 14.84 -14.52 -1.89
CA HIS A 29 14.79 -15.97 -1.84
C HIS A 29 14.24 -16.50 -0.51
N LYS A 30 14.73 -15.98 0.62
CA LYS A 30 14.19 -16.31 1.94
C LYS A 30 12.70 -15.96 2.09
N SER A 31 12.28 -14.80 1.54
CA SER A 31 10.87 -14.43 1.51
C SER A 31 10.03 -15.46 0.73
N ALA A 32 10.51 -15.89 -0.43
CA ALA A 32 9.84 -16.90 -1.23
C ALA A 32 9.71 -18.25 -0.49
N GLU A 33 10.77 -18.69 0.20
CA GLU A 33 10.73 -19.92 1.02
C GLU A 33 9.74 -19.80 2.18
N CYS A 34 9.73 -18.65 2.86
CA CYS A 34 8.81 -18.36 3.96
C CYS A 34 7.35 -18.42 3.48
N LEU A 35 7.05 -17.81 2.32
CA LEU A 35 5.71 -17.82 1.71
C LEU A 35 5.26 -19.24 1.30
N ARG A 36 6.16 -20.04 0.73
CA ARG A 36 5.86 -21.45 0.39
C ARG A 36 5.53 -22.26 1.64
N LYS A 37 6.29 -22.10 2.72
CA LYS A 37 6.02 -22.73 4.02
C LYS A 37 4.71 -22.27 4.64
N ALA A 38 4.33 -21.01 4.46
CA ALA A 38 3.08 -20.43 4.93
C ALA A 38 1.85 -20.82 4.08
N GLY A 39 2.02 -21.61 3.02
CA GLY A 39 0.92 -22.11 2.21
C GLY A 39 0.43 -21.15 1.13
N ALA A 40 1.28 -20.25 0.63
CA ALA A 40 0.95 -19.45 -0.56
C ALA A 40 0.63 -20.36 -1.77
N ILE A 41 -0.40 -20.01 -2.54
CA ILE A 41 -0.90 -20.79 -3.68
C ILE A 41 0.15 -20.85 -4.79
N SER A 42 0.82 -19.74 -5.06
CA SER A 42 1.91 -19.62 -6.02
C SER A 42 2.95 -18.65 -5.50
N VAL A 43 4.22 -18.94 -5.78
CA VAL A 43 5.35 -18.06 -5.44
C VAL A 43 6.32 -18.06 -6.61
N THR A 44 6.50 -16.91 -7.24
CA THR A 44 7.40 -16.72 -8.39
C THR A 44 8.46 -15.69 -8.02
N GLU A 45 9.72 -16.06 -8.19
CA GLU A 45 10.87 -15.16 -8.05
C GLU A 45 11.17 -14.57 -9.44
N GLU A 46 11.09 -13.25 -9.58
CA GLU A 46 11.40 -12.55 -10.83
C GLU A 46 12.77 -11.89 -10.71
N ASP A 47 13.83 -12.65 -10.98
CA ASP A 47 15.22 -12.21 -10.84
C ASP A 47 15.53 -10.93 -11.63
N GLY A 48 15.00 -10.80 -12.85
CA GLY A 48 15.20 -9.63 -13.69
C GLY A 48 14.56 -8.33 -13.15
N LYS A 49 13.57 -8.44 -12.26
CA LYS A 49 12.87 -7.32 -11.62
C LYS A 49 13.24 -7.14 -10.16
N GLY A 50 13.97 -8.11 -9.58
CA GLY A 50 14.34 -8.07 -8.16
C GLY A 50 13.12 -8.11 -7.24
N CYS A 51 12.12 -8.93 -7.54
CA CYS A 51 10.91 -9.06 -6.75
C CYS A 51 10.42 -10.50 -6.67
N VAL A 52 9.56 -10.76 -5.68
CA VAL A 52 8.80 -12.00 -5.51
C VAL A 52 7.32 -11.69 -5.65
N ILE A 53 6.65 -12.39 -6.57
CA ILE A 53 5.20 -12.31 -6.74
C ILE A 53 4.59 -13.57 -6.15
N PHE A 54 3.55 -13.43 -5.35
CA PHE A 54 2.86 -14.56 -4.75
C PHE A 54 1.37 -14.32 -4.66
N GLN A 55 0.64 -15.41 -4.48
CA GLN A 55 -0.80 -15.41 -4.31
C GLN A 55 -1.17 -16.16 -3.03
N ILE A 56 -2.14 -15.63 -2.32
CA ILE A 56 -2.74 -16.28 -1.16
C ILE A 56 -4.23 -16.49 -1.40
N LYS A 57 -4.80 -17.50 -0.73
CA LYS A 57 -6.23 -17.79 -0.83
C LYS A 57 -7.01 -16.66 -0.16
N SER A 58 -7.95 -16.07 -0.88
CA SER A 58 -8.94 -15.16 -0.30
C SER A 58 -10.11 -15.94 0.30
N GLY A 59 -10.89 -15.30 1.16
CA GLY A 59 -12.05 -15.94 1.79
C GLY A 59 -13.12 -16.44 0.79
N LYS A 60 -14.09 -17.17 1.30
CA LYS A 60 -15.02 -18.03 0.56
C LYS A 60 -15.98 -17.36 -0.45
N ASN A 61 -16.11 -16.03 -0.45
CA ASN A 61 -17.24 -15.36 -1.14
C ASN A 61 -16.84 -14.52 -2.37
N TRP A 62 -15.65 -14.70 -2.90
CA TRP A 62 -15.23 -13.94 -4.07
C TRP A 62 -15.48 -14.74 -5.35
N GLU A 63 -16.61 -14.46 -5.97
CA GLU A 63 -16.90 -14.99 -7.31
C GLU A 63 -15.73 -14.66 -8.26
N ASN A 64 -15.11 -15.69 -8.81
CA ASN A 64 -14.00 -15.65 -9.77
C ASN A 64 -12.61 -15.12 -9.26
N ARG A 65 -12.41 -14.92 -7.96
CA ARG A 65 -11.10 -14.49 -7.40
C ARG A 65 -10.73 -15.28 -6.16
N ASP A 66 -10.28 -16.50 -6.37
CA ASP A 66 -9.87 -17.37 -5.27
C ASP A 66 -8.59 -16.93 -4.57
N CYS A 67 -7.92 -15.87 -5.03
CA CYS A 67 -6.65 -15.43 -4.47
C CYS A 67 -6.41 -13.93 -4.61
N ILE A 68 -5.65 -13.39 -3.66
CA ILE A 68 -5.10 -12.04 -3.70
C ILE A 68 -3.64 -12.13 -4.10
N ARG A 69 -3.24 -11.30 -5.05
CA ARG A 69 -1.87 -11.23 -5.53
C ARG A 69 -1.10 -10.13 -4.84
N TYR A 70 0.12 -10.46 -4.45
CA TYR A 70 1.05 -9.56 -3.78
C TYR A 70 2.39 -9.53 -4.49
N ASN A 71 3.10 -8.44 -4.30
CA ASN A 71 4.48 -8.24 -4.75
C ASN A 71 5.36 -7.85 -3.56
N ILE A 72 6.51 -8.52 -3.45
CA ILE A 72 7.57 -8.17 -2.49
C ILE A 72 8.76 -7.63 -3.27
N SER A 73 9.26 -6.47 -2.84
CA SER A 73 10.54 -5.94 -3.29
C SER A 73 11.41 -5.52 -2.10
N ILE A 74 12.72 -5.57 -2.27
CA ILE A 74 13.67 -5.16 -1.25
C ILE A 74 14.12 -3.73 -1.51
N LEU A 75 13.89 -2.86 -0.53
CA LEU A 75 14.42 -1.51 -0.50
C LEU A 75 15.84 -1.55 0.08
N SER A 76 16.81 -1.84 -0.76
CA SER A 76 18.20 -2.16 -0.35
C SER A 76 18.89 -1.07 0.48
N GLY A 77 18.62 0.20 0.19
CA GLY A 77 19.16 1.33 0.96
C GLY A 77 18.58 1.47 2.36
N ALA A 78 17.33 1.07 2.54
CA ALA A 78 16.57 1.17 3.80
C ALA A 78 16.55 -0.14 4.60
N ARG A 79 17.07 -1.23 4.05
CA ARG A 79 16.97 -2.58 4.62
C ARG A 79 15.54 -2.92 5.02
N GLN A 80 14.62 -2.73 4.11
CA GLN A 80 13.20 -2.95 4.30
C GLN A 80 12.62 -3.77 3.14
N ILE A 81 11.60 -4.56 3.46
CA ILE A 81 10.68 -5.15 2.49
C ILE A 81 9.59 -4.12 2.20
N SER A 82 9.31 -3.89 0.93
CA SER A 82 8.06 -3.29 0.48
C SER A 82 7.14 -4.42 0.04
N LEU A 83 6.04 -4.61 0.78
CA LEU A 83 4.97 -5.54 0.48
C LEU A 83 3.81 -4.76 -0.09
N LYS A 84 3.45 -5.05 -1.34
CA LYS A 84 2.33 -4.42 -2.04
C LYS A 84 1.31 -5.45 -2.45
N GLN A 85 0.04 -5.16 -2.20
CA GLN A 85 -1.07 -5.88 -2.79
C GLN A 85 -1.30 -5.33 -4.21
N GLU A 86 -1.47 -6.20 -5.18
CA GLU A 86 -1.78 -5.80 -6.54
C GLU A 86 -3.23 -5.34 -6.69
N ARG A 87 -3.47 -4.51 -7.70
CA ARG A 87 -4.78 -3.95 -8.00
C ARG A 87 -5.82 -5.04 -8.25
N LEU A 88 -6.94 -4.96 -7.56
CA LEU A 88 -8.06 -5.91 -7.66
C LEU A 88 -9.20 -5.38 -8.53
N TRP A 89 -9.37 -4.06 -8.61
CA TRP A 89 -10.52 -3.43 -9.27
C TRP A 89 -10.11 -2.58 -10.45
N ASN A 90 -11.00 -2.51 -11.45
CA ASN A 90 -10.91 -1.55 -12.54
C ASN A 90 -11.80 -0.36 -12.19
N GLU A 91 -11.21 0.80 -11.98
CA GLU A 91 -11.92 2.03 -11.62
C GLU A 91 -12.21 2.91 -12.85
N LYS A 92 -13.36 3.58 -12.82
CA LYS A 92 -13.70 4.69 -13.71
C LYS A 92 -13.24 6.01 -13.05
N VAL A 93 -13.04 7.07 -13.86
CA VAL A 93 -12.51 8.36 -13.39
C VAL A 93 -13.32 8.97 -12.24
N ILE A 94 -14.65 8.85 -12.27
CA ILE A 94 -15.52 9.38 -11.19
C ILE A 94 -15.41 8.54 -9.93
N ALA A 95 -15.40 7.22 -10.06
CA ALA A 95 -15.26 6.30 -8.94
C ALA A 95 -13.90 6.44 -8.25
N SER A 96 -12.84 6.74 -8.99
CA SER A 96 -11.49 6.86 -8.42
C SER A 96 -11.38 7.94 -7.34
N ARG A 97 -12.13 9.05 -7.46
CA ARG A 97 -12.14 10.12 -6.44
C ARG A 97 -12.78 9.67 -5.13
N LEU A 98 -13.92 8.97 -5.19
CA LEU A 98 -14.57 8.40 -4.01
C LEU A 98 -13.77 7.28 -3.40
N MET A 99 -13.13 6.44 -4.23
CA MET A 99 -12.21 5.40 -3.77
C MET A 99 -11.00 6.01 -3.06
N CYS A 100 -10.41 7.11 -3.57
CA CYS A 100 -9.32 7.83 -2.93
C CYS A 100 -9.75 8.44 -1.59
N TRP A 101 -10.93 9.04 -1.54
CA TRP A 101 -11.49 9.60 -0.32
C TRP A 101 -11.71 8.50 0.72
N TYR A 102 -12.37 7.39 0.36
CA TYR A 102 -12.61 6.27 1.26
C TYR A 102 -11.30 5.64 1.74
N ALA A 103 -10.34 5.41 0.85
CA ALA A 103 -9.02 4.92 1.20
C ALA A 103 -8.29 5.88 2.18
N GLY A 104 -8.44 7.18 2.02
CA GLY A 104 -7.94 8.18 2.95
C GLY A 104 -8.53 8.02 4.34
N LYS A 105 -9.86 7.87 4.44
CA LYS A 105 -10.56 7.63 5.72
C LYS A 105 -10.13 6.31 6.36
N ARG A 106 -10.00 5.26 5.59
CA ARG A 106 -9.48 3.99 6.11
C ARG A 106 -8.06 4.13 6.66
N ASN A 107 -7.20 4.89 6.00
CA ASN A 107 -5.82 5.10 6.44
C ASN A 107 -5.71 5.77 7.83
N GLU A 108 -6.73 6.52 8.27
CA GLU A 108 -6.76 7.14 9.60
C GLU A 108 -6.88 6.11 10.74
N ILE A 109 -7.45 4.94 10.45
CA ILE A 109 -7.75 3.88 11.45
C ILE A 109 -7.03 2.55 11.19
N LEU A 110 -6.26 2.44 10.10
CA LEU A 110 -5.50 1.22 9.80
C LEU A 110 -4.33 1.02 10.77
N PRO A 111 -3.91 -0.25 11.00
CA PRO A 111 -2.73 -0.55 11.79
C PRO A 111 -1.48 0.16 11.26
N LYS A 112 -0.62 0.59 12.19
CA LYS A 112 0.62 1.30 11.84
C LYS A 112 1.45 0.51 10.81
N GLY A 113 1.86 1.21 9.75
CA GLY A 113 2.70 0.66 8.68
C GLY A 113 1.92 0.05 7.52
N ILE A 114 0.61 -0.15 7.65
CA ILE A 114 -0.27 -0.57 6.57
C ILE A 114 -1.09 0.62 6.11
N ARG A 115 -1.17 0.84 4.82
CA ARG A 115 -1.98 1.92 4.25
C ARG A 115 -2.39 1.62 2.81
N TYR A 116 -3.52 2.18 2.40
CA TYR A 116 -3.86 2.32 1.00
C TYR A 116 -2.94 3.34 0.35
N TYR A 117 -2.39 2.99 -0.79
CA TYR A 117 -1.48 3.85 -1.55
C TYR A 117 -2.27 4.82 -2.44
N LYS A 118 -1.57 5.72 -3.15
CA LYS A 118 -2.19 6.75 -4.03
C LYS A 118 -3.18 6.19 -5.04
N GLU A 119 -2.97 4.97 -5.49
CA GLU A 119 -3.95 4.22 -6.26
C GLU A 119 -4.85 3.49 -5.25
N PRO A 120 -6.12 3.89 -5.11
CA PRO A 120 -6.98 3.47 -4.01
C PRO A 120 -7.31 1.98 -3.98
N VAL A 121 -6.85 1.22 -4.96
CA VAL A 121 -7.07 -0.22 -5.06
C VAL A 121 -5.84 -1.05 -4.70
N SER A 122 -4.76 -0.41 -4.27
CA SER A 122 -3.55 -1.09 -3.82
C SER A 122 -3.23 -0.74 -2.37
N MET A 123 -2.71 -1.71 -1.64
CA MET A 123 -2.27 -1.55 -0.26
C MET A 123 -0.78 -1.82 -0.15
N GLU A 124 -0.09 -1.04 0.66
CA GLU A 124 1.35 -1.19 0.91
C GLU A 124 1.62 -1.34 2.40
N CYS A 125 2.61 -2.18 2.71
CA CYS A 125 3.23 -2.28 4.01
C CYS A 125 4.75 -2.31 3.87
N ARG A 126 5.46 -1.73 4.84
CA ARG A 126 6.93 -1.80 4.93
C ARG A 126 7.33 -2.55 6.17
N ILE A 127 8.24 -3.50 6.00
CA ILE A 127 8.74 -4.39 7.06
C ILE A 127 10.25 -4.21 7.15
N SER A 128 10.76 -3.99 8.36
CA SER A 128 12.21 -3.90 8.60
C SER A 128 12.87 -5.27 8.50
N LEU A 129 14.00 -5.38 7.80
CA LEU A 129 14.82 -6.61 7.73
C LEU A 129 15.68 -6.80 9.01
N ARG A 130 15.10 -6.57 10.18
CA ARG A 130 15.75 -6.75 11.49
C ARG A 130 14.95 -7.74 12.33
N GLY A 131 15.63 -8.44 13.23
CA GLY A 131 14.97 -9.40 14.13
C GLY A 131 14.26 -10.51 13.36
N ASP A 132 13.10 -10.93 13.84
CA ASP A 132 12.27 -11.97 13.24
C ASP A 132 11.34 -11.41 12.16
N TRP A 133 11.94 -10.85 11.12
CA TRP A 133 11.21 -10.23 10.02
C TRP A 133 10.36 -11.24 9.19
N GLU A 134 10.71 -12.52 9.22
CA GLU A 134 9.97 -13.56 8.50
C GLU A 134 8.59 -13.77 9.13
N THR A 135 8.53 -13.85 10.46
CA THR A 135 7.25 -13.90 11.19
C THR A 135 6.45 -12.61 11.00
N GLU A 136 7.10 -11.43 11.04
CA GLU A 136 6.44 -10.16 10.80
C GLU A 136 5.85 -10.09 9.37
N LEU A 137 6.57 -10.60 8.37
CA LEU A 137 6.07 -10.67 6.98
C LEU A 137 4.75 -11.45 6.89
N ILE A 138 4.71 -12.66 7.46
CA ILE A 138 3.50 -13.49 7.44
C ILE A 138 2.35 -12.83 8.20
N HIS A 139 2.63 -12.24 9.36
CA HIS A 139 1.62 -11.52 10.14
C HIS A 139 1.04 -10.33 9.35
N LYS A 140 1.89 -9.52 8.72
CA LYS A 140 1.46 -8.37 7.91
C LYS A 140 0.64 -8.75 6.68
N ILE A 141 0.97 -9.86 6.03
CA ILE A 141 0.14 -10.42 4.95
C ILE A 141 -1.26 -10.77 5.47
N GLY A 142 -1.34 -11.42 6.61
CA GLY A 142 -2.62 -11.78 7.25
C GLY A 142 -3.46 -10.54 7.59
N GLU A 143 -2.84 -9.51 8.19
CA GLU A 143 -3.52 -8.23 8.49
C GLU A 143 -4.02 -7.55 7.21
N MET A 144 -3.17 -7.42 6.19
CA MET A 144 -3.55 -6.80 4.91
C MET A 144 -4.69 -7.55 4.25
N ASN A 145 -4.64 -8.89 4.25
CA ASN A 145 -5.69 -9.72 3.68
C ASN A 145 -7.04 -9.50 4.38
N ARG A 146 -7.04 -9.46 5.72
CA ARG A 146 -8.25 -9.17 6.51
C ARG A 146 -8.83 -7.80 6.16
N ILE A 147 -8.01 -6.76 6.11
CA ILE A 147 -8.44 -5.40 5.78
C ILE A 147 -9.05 -5.33 4.38
N ILE A 148 -8.40 -5.94 3.39
CA ILE A 148 -8.91 -6.00 2.01
C ILE A 148 -10.27 -6.69 1.97
N MET A 149 -10.44 -7.77 2.74
CA MET A 149 -11.72 -8.49 2.81
C MET A 149 -12.83 -7.64 3.45
N GLU A 150 -12.50 -6.88 4.50
CA GLU A 150 -13.44 -5.96 5.15
C GLU A 150 -13.89 -4.83 4.20
N ASP A 151 -12.97 -4.29 3.41
CA ASP A 151 -13.23 -3.14 2.53
C ASP A 151 -13.72 -3.53 1.13
N TYR A 152 -13.71 -4.84 0.82
CA TYR A 152 -13.95 -5.33 -0.54
C TYR A 152 -15.27 -4.85 -1.14
N GLU A 153 -16.37 -5.03 -0.44
CA GLU A 153 -17.72 -4.71 -0.96
C GLU A 153 -17.86 -3.22 -1.27
N ILE A 154 -17.26 -2.37 -0.45
CA ILE A 154 -17.30 -0.92 -0.65
C ILE A 154 -16.48 -0.54 -1.88
N PHE A 155 -15.25 -1.01 -1.99
CA PHE A 155 -14.41 -0.71 -3.17
C PHE A 155 -14.98 -1.32 -4.45
N ASP A 156 -15.59 -2.50 -4.39
CA ASP A 156 -16.22 -3.15 -5.54
C ASP A 156 -17.43 -2.34 -6.04
N ALA A 157 -18.31 -1.88 -5.13
CA ALA A 157 -19.42 -0.99 -5.46
C ALA A 157 -18.93 0.32 -6.07
N LEU A 158 -17.97 0.99 -5.43
CA LEU A 158 -17.39 2.25 -5.93
C LEU A 158 -16.74 2.06 -7.31
N SER A 159 -16.09 0.94 -7.57
CA SER A 159 -15.48 0.63 -8.87
C SER A 159 -16.51 0.47 -9.99
N LYS A 160 -17.73 0.08 -9.65
CA LYS A 160 -18.87 -0.02 -10.56
C LYS A 160 -19.61 1.32 -10.75
N GLY A 161 -19.26 2.33 -9.96
CA GLY A 161 -19.92 3.63 -9.94
C GLY A 161 -21.15 3.67 -9.04
N GLU A 162 -21.31 2.67 -8.18
CA GLU A 162 -22.35 2.60 -7.16
C GLU A 162 -21.81 3.24 -5.87
N ILE A 163 -22.63 4.03 -5.18
CA ILE A 163 -22.24 4.68 -3.92
C ILE A 163 -22.98 3.96 -2.79
N PRO A 164 -22.29 3.17 -1.95
CA PRO A 164 -22.92 2.56 -0.79
C PRO A 164 -23.52 3.62 0.16
N GLU A 165 -24.66 3.34 0.75
CA GLU A 165 -25.36 4.26 1.66
C GLU A 165 -24.46 4.73 2.82
N THR A 166 -23.63 3.84 3.34
CA THR A 166 -22.67 4.16 4.41
C THR A 166 -21.64 5.20 3.98
N VAL A 167 -21.17 5.13 2.73
CA VAL A 167 -20.22 6.11 2.15
C VAL A 167 -20.95 7.44 1.92
N GLU A 168 -22.17 7.40 1.38
CA GLU A 168 -22.96 8.61 1.13
C GLU A 168 -23.25 9.36 2.44
N GLN A 169 -23.65 8.66 3.51
CA GLN A 169 -23.91 9.25 4.82
C GLN A 169 -22.65 9.91 5.40
N GLN A 170 -21.48 9.27 5.32
CA GLN A 170 -20.22 9.83 5.80
C GLN A 170 -19.84 11.10 5.03
N VAL A 171 -19.95 11.10 3.71
CA VAL A 171 -19.67 12.29 2.88
C VAL A 171 -20.61 13.43 3.23
N ARG A 172 -21.91 13.14 3.40
CA ARG A 172 -22.89 14.17 3.79
C ARG A 172 -22.63 14.76 5.19
N GLN A 173 -22.16 13.95 6.13
CA GLN A 173 -21.79 14.42 7.46
C GLN A 173 -20.57 15.35 7.41
N GLU A 174 -19.51 14.96 6.72
CA GLU A 174 -18.32 15.81 6.57
C GLU A 174 -18.63 17.13 5.87
N TYR A 175 -19.48 17.09 4.87
CA TYR A 175 -19.91 18.32 4.19
C TYR A 175 -20.64 19.28 5.15
N LYS A 176 -21.52 18.78 6.01
CA LYS A 176 -22.21 19.60 7.04
C LYS A 176 -21.24 20.17 8.08
N GLU A 177 -20.24 19.41 8.48
CA GLU A 177 -19.18 19.87 9.40
C GLU A 177 -18.37 20.98 8.77
N TYR A 178 -17.94 20.80 7.52
CA TYR A 178 -17.25 21.83 6.74
C TYR A 178 -18.06 23.13 6.60
N GLU A 179 -19.37 23.06 6.29
CA GLU A 179 -20.25 24.23 6.21
C GLU A 179 -20.33 24.96 7.56
N ARG A 180 -20.39 24.23 8.67
CA ARG A 180 -20.41 24.84 10.02
C ARG A 180 -19.11 25.57 10.32
N GLU A 181 -17.96 24.98 10.00
CA GLU A 181 -16.65 25.60 10.21
C GLU A 181 -16.48 26.86 9.36
N MET A 182 -16.90 26.83 8.11
CA MET A 182 -16.85 27.99 7.21
C MET A 182 -17.74 29.12 7.72
N ASN A 183 -18.96 28.83 8.17
CA ASN A 183 -19.88 29.82 8.72
C ASN A 183 -19.36 30.40 10.04
N HIS A 184 -18.71 29.61 10.90
CA HIS A 184 -18.06 30.11 12.11
C HIS A 184 -16.86 31.02 11.80
N GLY A 185 -16.05 30.66 10.82
CA GLY A 185 -14.90 31.46 10.36
C GLY A 185 -15.32 32.83 9.78
N ILE A 186 -16.47 32.91 9.11
CA ILE A 186 -17.04 34.16 8.58
C ILE A 186 -17.51 35.05 9.73
N ASN A 187 -18.23 34.49 10.71
CA ASN A 187 -18.73 35.25 11.86
C ASN A 187 -17.61 35.84 12.76
N ILE A 188 -16.46 35.17 12.86
CA ILE A 188 -15.29 35.67 13.59
C ILE A 188 -14.69 36.89 12.86
N ARG A 189 -14.60 36.88 11.53
CA ARG A 189 -14.06 37.98 10.74
C ARG A 189 -14.97 39.23 10.71
N GLU A 190 -16.29 39.04 10.74
CA GLU A 190 -17.24 40.15 10.81
C GLU A 190 -17.24 40.84 12.17
N ASN A 191 -16.98 40.13 13.26
CA ASN A 191 -16.88 40.70 14.62
C ASN A 191 -15.54 41.45 14.86
N ASP A 192 -14.46 41.08 14.15
CA ASP A 192 -13.15 41.77 14.27
C ASP A 192 -13.08 43.09 13.46
N THR A 193 -14.00 43.33 12.54
CA THR A 193 -14.06 44.59 11.76
C THR A 193 -14.95 45.66 12.41
N GLY A 194 -15.53 45.41 13.58
CA GLY A 194 -16.47 46.28 14.29
C GLY A 194 -15.85 47.25 15.30
N PHE A 195 -14.53 47.42 15.37
CA PHE A 195 -13.86 48.43 16.18
C PHE A 195 -13.08 49.42 15.33
N GLN A 196 -13.75 50.47 14.88
CA GLN A 196 -13.18 51.76 14.58
C GLN A 196 -13.97 52.85 15.31
#